data_c8a028f77d3e64b418e0cf24d0f57bc0
#
_entry.id   c8a028f77d3e64b418e0cf24d0f57bc0
#
_cell.length_a   1.000
_cell.length_b   1.000
_cell.length_c   1.000
_cell.angle_alpha   90.00
_cell.angle_beta   90.00
_cell.angle_gamma   90.00
#
_symmetry.space_group_name_H-M   'P 1'
#
loop_
_entity.id
_entity.type
_entity.pdbx_description
1 polymer ?
#
loop_
_entity_poly.entity_id
_entity_poly.type
_entity_poly.pdbx_seq_one_letter_code
_entity_poly.pdbx_strand_id
1 'polypeptide(L)'
;SGPQVIEGWHGVAYGRPLARTREYISIIRKIFAREEPVTHEGYHYQLPYTGPGASGLGKPLRSILHGDPGLKIFTAAVTPKGIRLAAEIADGMFPIFMSPERFDVFEGDLNAGFAEAGGGKSLENFEIEPIVPLAMGPSVEMCRQPIRRFLALYIGGMGAPNKNFYNDYAKRLGYEEAAVKIQQLYLAGKKKEAEAAVPKELVDAIALVGPKERVKERLAAWKDTAKEGKVSSLLLTGGTTPEALRFVAEEVL
;
A
#
# COMPACT_ATOMS: atom_id res chain seq x y z
N SER A 1 -6.61 6.92 -1.97
CA SER A 1 -7.25 7.34 -0.72
C SER A 1 -8.72 6.93 -0.67
N GLY A 2 -9.29 6.83 0.55
CA GLY A 2 -10.70 6.50 0.74
C GLY A 2 -11.65 7.66 0.40
N PRO A 3 -12.98 7.40 0.36
CA PRO A 3 -13.97 8.41 -0.05
C PRO A 3 -13.97 9.68 0.83
N GLN A 4 -13.70 9.53 2.13
CA GLN A 4 -13.65 10.69 3.04
C GLN A 4 -12.55 11.70 2.65
N VAL A 5 -11.41 11.23 2.16
CA VAL A 5 -10.31 12.10 1.69
C VAL A 5 -10.63 12.68 0.32
N ILE A 6 -11.09 11.84 -0.62
CA ILE A 6 -11.36 12.28 -1.99
C ILE A 6 -12.51 13.29 -2.02
N GLU A 7 -13.59 13.02 -1.33
CA GLU A 7 -14.75 13.91 -1.29
C GLU A 7 -14.55 15.09 -0.33
N GLY A 8 -13.92 14.84 0.84
CA GLY A 8 -13.75 15.86 1.88
C GLY A 8 -12.62 16.86 1.63
N TRP A 9 -11.49 16.42 1.05
CA TRP A 9 -10.33 17.31 0.82
C TRP A 9 -10.15 17.71 -0.63
N HIS A 10 -10.41 16.78 -1.56
CA HIS A 10 -10.23 17.09 -2.99
C HIS A 10 -11.50 17.65 -3.63
N GLY A 11 -12.65 17.56 -2.96
CA GLY A 11 -13.93 18.12 -3.43
C GLY A 11 -14.43 17.49 -4.74
N VAL A 12 -14.05 16.25 -5.01
CA VAL A 12 -14.46 15.51 -6.21
C VAL A 12 -15.13 14.20 -5.85
N ALA A 13 -16.02 13.71 -6.72
CA ALA A 13 -16.69 12.44 -6.50
C ALA A 13 -15.69 11.29 -6.38
N TYR A 14 -15.89 10.40 -5.41
CA TYR A 14 -15.07 9.18 -5.24
C TYR A 14 -15.14 8.28 -6.48
N GLY A 15 -16.33 8.07 -7.01
CA GLY A 15 -16.57 7.39 -8.27
C GLY A 15 -16.04 5.95 -8.32
N ARG A 16 -15.31 5.63 -9.39
CA ARG A 16 -14.73 4.31 -9.67
C ARG A 16 -13.20 4.35 -9.52
N PRO A 17 -12.65 4.30 -8.29
CA PRO A 17 -11.22 4.54 -8.06
C PRO A 17 -10.31 3.54 -8.78
N LEU A 18 -10.70 2.28 -8.89
CA LEU A 18 -9.90 1.26 -9.61
C LEU A 18 -9.84 1.56 -11.13
N ALA A 19 -10.96 1.95 -11.74
CA ALA A 19 -10.97 2.38 -13.14
C ALA A 19 -10.09 3.62 -13.36
N ARG A 20 -10.18 4.60 -12.44
CA ARG A 20 -9.32 5.80 -12.47
C ARG A 20 -7.84 5.44 -12.42
N THR A 21 -7.45 4.53 -11.53
CA THR A 21 -6.05 4.08 -11.42
C THR A 21 -5.58 3.42 -12.71
N ARG A 22 -6.41 2.56 -13.33
CA ARG A 22 -6.11 1.91 -14.59
C ARG A 22 -5.86 2.93 -15.72
N GLU A 23 -6.80 3.85 -15.90
CA GLU A 23 -6.67 4.89 -16.91
C GLU A 23 -5.42 5.76 -16.69
N TYR A 24 -5.18 6.14 -15.43
CA TYR A 24 -4.04 6.98 -15.04
C TYR A 24 -2.69 6.33 -15.36
N ILE A 25 -2.52 5.05 -15.00
CA ILE A 25 -1.29 4.30 -15.30
C ILE A 25 -1.13 4.13 -16.82
N SER A 26 -2.19 3.82 -17.54
CA SER A 26 -2.16 3.72 -19.01
C SER A 26 -1.67 5.03 -19.66
N ILE A 27 -2.18 6.17 -19.19
CA ILE A 27 -1.76 7.50 -19.67
C ILE A 27 -0.28 7.75 -19.37
N ILE A 28 0.18 7.44 -18.13
CA ILE A 28 1.59 7.61 -17.74
C ILE A 28 2.51 6.79 -18.64
N ARG A 29 2.17 5.53 -18.90
CA ARG A 29 2.97 4.67 -19.78
C ARG A 29 3.08 5.23 -21.20
N LYS A 30 1.96 5.73 -21.78
CA LYS A 30 1.97 6.41 -23.08
C LYS A 30 2.85 7.66 -23.08
N ILE A 31 2.83 8.45 -21.99
CA ILE A 31 3.68 9.65 -21.84
C ILE A 31 5.16 9.26 -21.85
N PHE A 32 5.55 8.20 -21.15
CA PHE A 32 6.94 7.74 -21.08
C PHE A 32 7.41 7.08 -22.37
N ALA A 33 6.56 6.29 -23.02
CA ALA A 33 6.87 5.65 -24.30
C ALA A 33 7.13 6.67 -25.43
N ARG A 34 6.44 7.81 -25.42
CA ARG A 34 6.60 8.88 -26.42
C ARG A 34 6.46 8.45 -27.89
N GLU A 35 5.83 7.35 -28.15
CA GLU A 35 5.65 6.81 -29.51
C GLU A 35 4.82 7.76 -30.37
N GLU A 36 3.73 8.29 -29.79
CA GLU A 36 2.79 9.19 -30.46
C GLU A 36 2.28 10.31 -29.53
N PRO A 37 1.62 11.36 -30.04
CA PRO A 37 0.88 12.30 -29.20
C PRO A 37 -0.19 11.58 -28.40
N VAL A 38 -0.25 11.88 -27.09
CA VAL A 38 -1.10 11.13 -26.14
C VAL A 38 -2.57 11.40 -26.39
N THR A 39 -3.32 10.31 -26.61
CA THR A 39 -4.79 10.27 -26.63
C THR A 39 -5.30 9.27 -25.61
N HIS A 40 -6.45 9.56 -25.03
CA HIS A 40 -7.15 8.65 -24.14
C HIS A 40 -8.65 8.92 -24.14
N GLU A 41 -9.44 7.87 -24.26
CA GLU A 41 -10.89 7.91 -24.09
C GLU A 41 -11.28 6.93 -22.97
N GLY A 42 -11.57 7.49 -21.79
CA GLY A 42 -11.92 6.71 -20.62
C GLY A 42 -13.11 7.31 -19.87
N TYR A 43 -13.50 6.63 -18.81
CA TYR A 43 -14.57 7.11 -17.95
C TYR A 43 -14.15 8.33 -17.12
N HIS A 44 -12.89 8.38 -16.67
CA HIS A 44 -12.37 9.45 -15.82
C HIS A 44 -11.54 10.48 -16.58
N TYR A 45 -10.86 10.07 -17.65
CA TYR A 45 -9.96 10.94 -18.41
C TYR A 45 -10.30 10.88 -19.88
N GLN A 46 -10.38 12.06 -20.50
CA GLN A 46 -10.49 12.24 -21.95
C GLN A 46 -9.37 13.17 -22.41
N LEU A 47 -8.50 12.68 -23.27
CA LEU A 47 -7.37 13.44 -23.82
C LEU A 47 -7.37 13.39 -25.34
N PRO A 48 -7.51 14.55 -26.06
CA PRO A 48 -7.80 15.87 -25.50
C PRO A 48 -9.21 15.96 -24.93
N TYR A 49 -9.41 16.87 -23.98
CA TYR A 49 -10.73 17.10 -23.40
C TYR A 49 -11.64 17.85 -24.38
N THR A 50 -12.83 17.29 -24.65
CA THR A 50 -13.83 17.86 -25.56
C THR A 50 -15.21 18.04 -24.91
N GLY A 51 -15.30 17.85 -23.59
CA GLY A 51 -16.54 17.95 -22.83
C GLY A 51 -16.99 19.39 -22.53
N PRO A 52 -18.00 19.56 -21.66
CA PRO A 52 -18.52 20.87 -21.28
C PRO A 52 -17.44 21.82 -20.76
N GLY A 53 -17.41 23.04 -21.28
CA GLY A 53 -16.40 24.06 -20.94
C GLY A 53 -15.08 23.93 -21.70
N ALA A 54 -14.93 22.97 -22.62
CA ALA A 54 -13.75 22.90 -23.47
C ALA A 54 -13.64 24.16 -24.38
N SER A 55 -12.42 24.66 -24.55
CA SER A 55 -12.14 25.81 -25.45
C SER A 55 -12.22 25.44 -26.92
N GLY A 56 -12.24 24.17 -27.29
CA GLY A 56 -12.11 23.67 -28.67
C GLY A 56 -10.69 23.70 -29.23
N LEU A 57 -9.71 24.17 -28.46
CA LEU A 57 -8.30 24.26 -28.87
C LEU A 57 -7.44 23.07 -28.45
N GLY A 58 -8.02 22.14 -27.69
CA GLY A 58 -7.34 20.92 -27.24
C GLY A 58 -6.93 20.03 -28.41
N LYS A 59 -5.69 19.58 -28.40
CA LYS A 59 -5.14 18.60 -29.35
C LYS A 59 -4.26 17.60 -28.66
N PRO A 60 -4.05 16.41 -29.25
CA PRO A 60 -3.09 15.46 -28.71
C PRO A 60 -1.69 16.07 -28.62
N LEU A 61 -1.02 15.88 -27.48
CA LEU A 61 0.31 16.44 -27.23
C LEU A 61 1.30 15.33 -26.90
N ARG A 62 2.54 15.51 -27.32
CA ARG A 62 3.67 14.69 -26.89
C ARG A 62 4.44 15.45 -25.82
N SER A 63 4.75 14.80 -24.69
CA SER A 63 5.55 15.40 -23.63
C SER A 63 6.93 15.82 -24.15
N ILE A 64 7.46 16.96 -23.68
CA ILE A 64 8.86 17.36 -23.91
C ILE A 64 9.82 16.64 -22.97
N LEU A 65 9.32 16.02 -21.89
CA LEU A 65 10.11 15.20 -20.98
C LEU A 65 10.46 13.87 -21.67
N HIS A 66 11.72 13.51 -21.61
CA HIS A 66 12.24 12.22 -22.05
C HIS A 66 12.36 11.32 -20.82
N GLY A 67 11.26 10.74 -20.38
CA GLY A 67 11.23 9.74 -19.32
C GLY A 67 11.75 8.40 -19.81
N ASP A 68 12.12 7.54 -18.88
CA ASP A 68 12.46 6.16 -19.17
C ASP A 68 11.16 5.34 -19.29
N PRO A 69 10.87 4.73 -20.46
CA PRO A 69 9.71 3.85 -20.61
C PRO A 69 9.73 2.63 -19.66
N GLY A 70 10.93 2.22 -19.24
CA GLY A 70 11.15 1.12 -18.30
C GLY A 70 10.96 1.52 -16.83
N LEU A 71 10.64 2.78 -16.52
CA LEU A 71 10.40 3.20 -15.15
C LEU A 71 9.25 2.42 -14.54
N LYS A 72 9.52 1.72 -13.43
CA LYS A 72 8.53 0.89 -12.75
C LYS A 72 7.47 1.75 -12.06
N ILE A 73 6.22 1.33 -12.19
CA ILE A 73 5.06 1.99 -11.57
C ILE A 73 4.49 1.06 -10.52
N PHE A 74 4.48 1.53 -9.28
CA PHE A 74 3.93 0.79 -8.13
C PHE A 74 2.60 1.40 -7.69
N THR A 75 1.73 0.56 -7.13
CA THR A 75 0.49 1.00 -6.50
C THR A 75 0.41 0.55 -5.05
N ALA A 76 -0.19 1.39 -4.19
CA ALA A 76 -0.52 0.98 -2.83
C ALA A 76 -1.85 0.22 -2.82
N ALA A 77 -1.87 -0.98 -2.28
CA ALA A 77 -3.06 -1.81 -2.24
C ALA A 77 -3.13 -2.67 -0.98
N VAL A 78 -4.32 -2.70 -0.35
CA VAL A 78 -4.64 -3.59 0.79
C VAL A 78 -5.99 -4.28 0.62
N THR A 79 -6.81 -3.86 -0.35
CA THR A 79 -8.09 -4.52 -0.63
C THR A 79 -7.92 -5.61 -1.68
N PRO A 80 -8.71 -6.70 -1.65
CA PRO A 80 -8.66 -7.75 -2.66
C PRO A 80 -8.64 -7.23 -4.09
N LYS A 81 -9.62 -6.39 -4.44
CA LYS A 81 -9.72 -5.81 -5.79
C LYS A 81 -8.55 -4.86 -6.12
N GLY A 82 -7.99 -4.18 -5.11
CA GLY A 82 -6.82 -3.31 -5.29
C GLY A 82 -5.56 -4.11 -5.56
N ILE A 83 -5.34 -5.21 -4.84
CA ILE A 83 -4.22 -6.14 -5.01
C ILE A 83 -4.29 -6.78 -6.41
N ARG A 84 -5.47 -7.28 -6.80
CA ARG A 84 -5.71 -7.83 -8.14
C ARG A 84 -5.40 -6.81 -9.24
N LEU A 85 -5.87 -5.57 -9.10
CA LEU A 85 -5.58 -4.50 -10.05
C LEU A 85 -4.07 -4.20 -10.10
N ALA A 86 -3.40 -4.09 -8.94
CA ALA A 86 -1.95 -3.87 -8.89
C ALA A 86 -1.19 -4.95 -9.67
N ALA A 87 -1.51 -6.22 -9.41
CA ALA A 87 -0.92 -7.36 -10.10
C ALA A 87 -1.20 -7.34 -11.61
N GLU A 88 -2.36 -6.84 -12.03
CA GLU A 88 -2.71 -6.76 -13.46
C GLU A 88 -1.93 -5.66 -14.19
N ILE A 89 -1.87 -4.42 -13.66
CA ILE A 89 -1.45 -3.23 -14.44
C ILE A 89 -0.15 -2.58 -14.00
N ALA A 90 0.33 -2.84 -12.78
CA ALA A 90 1.52 -2.21 -12.21
C ALA A 90 2.75 -3.13 -12.29
N ASP A 91 3.94 -2.62 -12.01
CA ASP A 91 5.19 -3.37 -11.95
C ASP A 91 5.47 -3.87 -10.53
N GLY A 92 4.72 -3.35 -9.56
CA GLY A 92 4.81 -3.75 -8.16
C GLY A 92 3.74 -3.11 -7.29
N MET A 93 3.80 -3.42 -6.00
CA MET A 93 2.90 -2.84 -4.99
C MET A 93 3.59 -2.54 -3.67
N PHE A 94 3.02 -1.56 -2.94
CA PHE A 94 3.42 -1.16 -1.59
C PHE A 94 2.33 -1.57 -0.58
N PRO A 95 2.31 -2.80 -0.07
CA PRO A 95 1.36 -3.18 0.98
C PRO A 95 1.79 -2.57 2.33
N ILE A 96 0.82 -1.99 3.05
CA ILE A 96 1.00 -1.57 4.44
C ILE A 96 0.52 -2.68 5.38
N PHE A 97 1.10 -2.80 6.57
CA PHE A 97 0.74 -3.80 7.59
C PHE A 97 0.83 -5.25 7.11
N MET A 98 1.74 -5.52 6.19
CA MET A 98 2.02 -6.88 5.76
C MET A 98 2.75 -7.64 6.88
N SER A 99 2.34 -8.90 7.10
CA SER A 99 3.09 -9.87 7.89
C SER A 99 3.74 -10.87 6.94
N PRO A 100 5.05 -11.17 7.09
CA PRO A 100 5.72 -12.16 6.24
C PRO A 100 5.09 -13.55 6.36
N GLU A 101 4.52 -13.90 7.53
CA GLU A 101 3.86 -15.17 7.76
C GLU A 101 2.44 -15.26 7.18
N ARG A 102 1.88 -14.13 6.72
CA ARG A 102 0.52 -14.05 6.23
C ARG A 102 0.45 -13.57 4.77
N PHE A 103 1.39 -14.08 3.96
CA PHE A 103 1.35 -13.84 2.51
C PHE A 103 0.09 -14.41 1.84
N ASP A 104 -0.50 -15.45 2.45
CA ASP A 104 -1.75 -16.08 2.03
C ASP A 104 -2.89 -15.09 1.76
N VAL A 105 -2.94 -13.97 2.51
CA VAL A 105 -3.99 -12.95 2.32
C VAL A 105 -3.86 -12.14 1.03
N PHE A 106 -2.75 -12.28 0.31
CA PHE A 106 -2.49 -11.62 -0.97
C PHE A 106 -2.52 -12.59 -2.15
N GLU A 107 -2.11 -13.84 -1.94
CA GLU A 107 -1.76 -14.80 -2.99
C GLU A 107 -2.88 -15.02 -4.02
N GLY A 108 -4.11 -15.23 -3.56
CA GLY A 108 -5.25 -15.46 -4.44
C GLY A 108 -5.55 -14.28 -5.36
N ASP A 109 -5.51 -13.07 -4.82
CA ASP A 109 -5.77 -11.83 -5.57
C ASP A 109 -4.62 -11.47 -6.52
N LEU A 110 -3.36 -11.72 -6.11
CA LEU A 110 -2.19 -11.58 -6.98
C LEU A 110 -2.29 -12.51 -8.19
N ASN A 111 -2.51 -13.79 -7.95
CA ASN A 111 -2.62 -14.79 -9.01
C ASN A 111 -3.78 -14.47 -9.99
N ALA A 112 -4.92 -13.99 -9.48
CA ALA A 112 -6.01 -13.55 -10.32
C ALA A 112 -5.63 -12.35 -11.19
N GLY A 113 -4.91 -11.37 -10.63
CA GLY A 113 -4.43 -10.21 -11.37
C GLY A 113 -3.38 -10.57 -12.42
N PHE A 114 -2.44 -11.47 -12.11
CA PHE A 114 -1.45 -11.96 -13.07
C PHE A 114 -2.11 -12.69 -14.24
N ALA A 115 -3.14 -13.49 -13.95
CA ALA A 115 -3.92 -14.16 -15.00
C ALA A 115 -4.64 -13.15 -15.91
N GLU A 116 -5.16 -12.05 -15.36
CA GLU A 116 -5.79 -10.97 -16.14
C GLU A 116 -4.78 -10.19 -16.97
N ALA A 117 -3.58 -9.95 -16.46
CA ALA A 117 -2.51 -9.29 -17.20
C ALA A 117 -2.06 -10.11 -18.41
N GLY A 118 -2.01 -11.43 -18.28
CA GLY A 118 -1.45 -12.31 -19.30
C GLY A 118 0.06 -12.13 -19.49
N GLY A 119 0.59 -12.55 -20.64
CA GLY A 119 1.98 -12.30 -21.02
C GLY A 119 3.05 -12.95 -20.12
N GLY A 120 2.69 -13.93 -19.30
CA GLY A 120 3.62 -14.57 -18.36
C GLY A 120 3.90 -13.75 -17.09
N LYS A 121 3.02 -12.81 -16.74
CA LYS A 121 3.16 -12.03 -15.50
C LYS A 121 3.02 -12.92 -14.27
N SER A 122 3.94 -12.76 -13.33
CA SER A 122 4.05 -13.58 -12.12
C SER A 122 4.84 -12.83 -11.02
N LEU A 123 5.05 -13.47 -9.88
CA LEU A 123 5.95 -12.92 -8.83
C LEU A 123 7.40 -12.75 -9.29
N GLU A 124 7.86 -13.44 -10.35
CA GLU A 124 9.21 -13.29 -10.88
C GLU A 124 9.46 -11.93 -11.53
N ASN A 125 8.39 -11.27 -11.99
CA ASN A 125 8.47 -9.97 -12.66
C ASN A 125 7.54 -8.91 -12.06
N PHE A 126 7.15 -9.10 -10.80
CA PHE A 126 6.32 -8.17 -10.03
C PHE A 126 6.93 -7.97 -8.63
N GLU A 127 7.20 -6.73 -8.27
CA GLU A 127 7.86 -6.40 -7.02
C GLU A 127 6.87 -6.12 -5.90
N ILE A 128 7.12 -6.69 -4.73
CA ILE A 128 6.34 -6.42 -3.51
C ILE A 128 7.28 -5.79 -2.49
N GLU A 129 6.98 -4.56 -2.12
CA GLU A 129 7.77 -3.73 -1.21
C GLU A 129 6.94 -3.28 -0.01
N PRO A 130 6.83 -4.11 1.04
CA PRO A 130 6.04 -3.77 2.22
C PRO A 130 6.55 -2.52 2.93
N ILE A 131 5.60 -1.68 3.38
CA ILE A 131 5.89 -0.58 4.29
C ILE A 131 5.94 -1.14 5.70
N VAL A 132 7.15 -1.23 6.27
CA VAL A 132 7.42 -1.86 7.57
C VAL A 132 7.82 -0.81 8.61
N PRO A 133 7.04 -0.61 9.67
CA PRO A 133 7.43 0.29 10.76
C PRO A 133 8.66 -0.24 11.51
N LEU A 134 9.64 0.65 11.76
CA LEU A 134 10.84 0.37 12.53
C LEU A 134 10.86 1.23 13.79
N ALA A 135 11.00 0.62 14.96
CA ALA A 135 11.20 1.31 16.23
C ALA A 135 12.21 0.52 17.09
N MET A 136 13.47 0.94 17.06
CA MET A 136 14.55 0.31 17.83
C MET A 136 14.76 1.01 19.18
N GLY A 137 14.96 0.23 20.21
CA GLY A 137 15.21 0.73 21.57
C GLY A 137 15.27 -0.39 22.61
N PRO A 138 15.68 -0.09 23.85
CA PRO A 138 15.93 -1.11 24.87
C PRO A 138 14.63 -1.76 25.40
N SER A 139 13.49 -1.09 25.29
CA SER A 139 12.19 -1.60 25.75
C SER A 139 11.27 -1.89 24.59
N VAL A 140 10.91 -3.15 24.40
CA VAL A 140 9.95 -3.61 23.39
C VAL A 140 8.61 -2.89 23.53
N GLU A 141 8.13 -2.74 24.77
CA GLU A 141 6.83 -2.09 25.01
C GLU A 141 6.83 -0.61 24.64
N MET A 142 7.92 0.12 24.92
CA MET A 142 8.06 1.50 24.47
C MET A 142 8.12 1.61 22.95
N CYS A 143 8.79 0.67 22.29
CA CYS A 143 8.87 0.62 20.82
C CYS A 143 7.52 0.27 20.17
N ARG A 144 6.65 -0.48 20.84
CA ARG A 144 5.29 -0.80 20.35
C ARG A 144 4.35 0.40 20.41
N GLN A 145 4.53 1.35 21.32
CA GLN A 145 3.57 2.44 21.55
C GLN A 145 3.28 3.31 20.31
N PRO A 146 4.28 3.83 19.58
CA PRO A 146 4.01 4.58 18.35
C PRO A 146 3.29 3.74 17.29
N ILE A 147 3.59 2.44 17.21
CA ILE A 147 2.95 1.54 16.25
C ILE A 147 1.50 1.26 16.63
N ARG A 148 1.20 1.06 17.93
CA ARG A 148 -0.18 0.94 18.41
C ARG A 148 -1.02 2.17 18.07
N ARG A 149 -0.47 3.36 18.28
CA ARG A 149 -1.13 4.63 17.92
C ARG A 149 -1.44 4.70 16.42
N PHE A 150 -0.48 4.32 15.60
CA PHE A 150 -0.61 4.27 14.16
C PHE A 150 -1.69 3.27 13.72
N LEU A 151 -1.63 2.05 14.23
CA LEU A 151 -2.64 1.02 13.97
C LEU A 151 -4.04 1.42 14.44
N ALA A 152 -4.17 2.01 15.64
CA ALA A 152 -5.46 2.47 16.14
C ALA A 152 -6.09 3.57 15.26
N LEU A 153 -5.27 4.49 14.72
CA LEU A 153 -5.74 5.48 13.76
C LEU A 153 -6.25 4.80 12.48
N TYR A 154 -5.48 3.91 11.88
CA TYR A 154 -5.85 3.30 10.60
C TYR A 154 -7.03 2.34 10.73
N ILE A 155 -6.96 1.41 11.68
CA ILE A 155 -8.00 0.41 11.90
C ILE A 155 -9.27 1.04 12.46
N GLY A 156 -9.14 2.10 13.30
CA GLY A 156 -10.25 2.75 13.97
C GLY A 156 -10.81 3.97 13.24
N GLY A 157 -9.93 4.85 12.73
CA GLY A 157 -10.30 6.21 12.32
C GLY A 157 -10.29 6.51 10.82
N MET A 158 -9.64 5.67 10.00
CA MET A 158 -9.47 5.96 8.57
C MET A 158 -10.64 5.51 7.69
N GLY A 159 -11.85 5.48 8.24
CA GLY A 159 -13.07 5.16 7.50
C GLY A 159 -14.31 5.12 8.38
N ALA A 160 -15.48 5.09 7.75
CA ALA A 160 -16.76 4.89 8.40
C ALA A 160 -16.90 3.46 8.95
N PRO A 161 -17.83 3.18 9.90
CA PRO A 161 -17.99 1.86 10.51
C PRO A 161 -18.09 0.70 9.51
N ASN A 162 -18.71 0.92 8.37
CA ASN A 162 -18.93 -0.12 7.36
C ASN A 162 -18.05 0.08 6.11
N LYS A 163 -17.05 0.95 6.16
CA LYS A 163 -16.20 1.26 5.01
C LYS A 163 -14.82 1.74 5.47
N ASN A 164 -14.10 0.86 6.15
CA ASN A 164 -12.71 1.08 6.54
C ASN A 164 -11.86 -0.08 6.01
N PHE A 165 -11.11 0.16 4.97
CA PHE A 165 -10.28 -0.84 4.29
C PHE A 165 -9.21 -1.45 5.20
N TYR A 166 -8.69 -0.68 6.15
CA TYR A 166 -7.67 -1.16 7.09
C TYR A 166 -8.27 -2.00 8.20
N ASN A 167 -9.51 -1.71 8.61
CA ASN A 167 -10.27 -2.55 9.53
C ASN A 167 -10.56 -3.92 8.91
N ASP A 168 -11.06 -3.92 7.67
CA ASP A 168 -11.34 -5.15 6.93
C ASP A 168 -10.06 -5.95 6.65
N TYR A 169 -8.93 -5.26 6.44
CA TYR A 169 -7.64 -5.90 6.27
C TYR A 169 -7.14 -6.54 7.58
N ALA A 170 -7.27 -5.86 8.73
CA ALA A 170 -6.93 -6.43 10.03
C ALA A 170 -7.76 -7.69 10.35
N LYS A 171 -9.05 -7.72 9.95
CA LYS A 171 -9.89 -8.93 10.06
C LYS A 171 -9.34 -10.08 9.22
N ARG A 172 -8.93 -9.82 7.96
CA ARG A 172 -8.32 -10.84 7.09
C ARG A 172 -7.00 -11.39 7.65
N LEU A 173 -6.27 -10.57 8.40
CA LEU A 173 -5.07 -11.02 9.13
C LEU A 173 -5.40 -11.89 10.36
N GLY A 174 -6.67 -12.07 10.71
CA GLY A 174 -7.11 -12.87 11.85
C GLY A 174 -7.37 -12.09 13.14
N TYR A 175 -7.43 -10.75 13.07
CA TYR A 175 -7.65 -9.88 14.23
C TYR A 175 -9.05 -9.25 14.25
N GLU A 176 -10.09 -10.02 13.93
CA GLU A 176 -11.46 -9.51 13.79
C GLU A 176 -12.00 -8.85 15.04
N GLU A 177 -11.93 -9.53 16.19
CA GLU A 177 -12.42 -8.99 17.48
C GLU A 177 -11.70 -7.68 17.84
N ALA A 178 -10.38 -7.67 17.69
CA ALA A 178 -9.57 -6.49 17.95
C ALA A 178 -9.94 -5.33 16.99
N ALA A 179 -10.10 -5.60 15.72
CA ALA A 179 -10.45 -4.60 14.72
C ALA A 179 -11.80 -3.93 15.00
N VAL A 180 -12.81 -4.72 15.39
CA VAL A 180 -14.13 -4.21 15.81
C VAL A 180 -14.00 -3.32 17.05
N LYS A 181 -13.32 -3.80 18.09
CA LYS A 181 -13.14 -3.07 19.34
C LYS A 181 -12.37 -1.77 19.16
N ILE A 182 -11.27 -1.80 18.40
CA ILE A 182 -10.46 -0.62 18.11
C ILE A 182 -11.31 0.45 17.41
N GLN A 183 -12.09 0.07 16.40
CA GLN A 183 -12.93 1.02 15.66
C GLN A 183 -14.03 1.62 16.54
N GLN A 184 -14.73 0.81 17.34
CA GLN A 184 -15.75 1.29 18.27
C GLN A 184 -15.18 2.32 19.25
N LEU A 185 -14.05 2.01 19.88
CA LEU A 185 -13.39 2.91 20.83
C LEU A 185 -12.90 4.18 20.16
N TYR A 186 -12.28 4.07 19.00
CA TYR A 186 -11.74 5.21 18.28
C TYR A 186 -12.83 6.20 17.84
N LEU A 187 -13.92 5.70 17.26
CA LEU A 187 -15.06 6.51 16.82
C LEU A 187 -15.86 7.11 17.99
N ALA A 188 -15.82 6.47 19.16
CA ALA A 188 -16.36 7.03 20.41
C ALA A 188 -15.44 8.09 21.05
N GLY A 189 -14.33 8.48 20.39
CA GLY A 189 -13.37 9.46 20.92
C GLY A 189 -12.38 8.90 21.95
N LYS A 190 -12.50 7.62 22.32
CA LYS A 190 -11.68 6.92 23.31
C LYS A 190 -10.35 6.44 22.73
N LYS A 191 -9.57 7.37 22.16
CA LYS A 191 -8.37 7.06 21.38
C LYS A 191 -7.32 6.27 22.18
N LYS A 192 -7.10 6.56 23.46
CA LYS A 192 -6.16 5.84 24.32
C LYS A 192 -6.60 4.40 24.60
N GLU A 193 -7.88 4.19 24.78
CA GLU A 193 -8.43 2.84 24.93
C GLU A 193 -8.31 2.05 23.61
N ALA A 194 -8.52 2.72 22.46
CA ALA A 194 -8.32 2.12 21.15
C ALA A 194 -6.85 1.72 20.91
N GLU A 195 -5.88 2.58 21.30
CA GLU A 195 -4.44 2.25 21.27
C GLU A 195 -4.13 1.02 22.13
N ALA A 196 -4.69 0.97 23.34
CA ALA A 196 -4.52 -0.17 24.27
C ALA A 196 -5.18 -1.46 23.77
N ALA A 197 -6.23 -1.36 22.96
CA ALA A 197 -6.91 -2.51 22.37
C ALA A 197 -6.14 -3.15 21.19
N VAL A 198 -5.08 -2.51 20.68
CA VAL A 198 -4.24 -3.10 19.63
C VAL A 198 -3.42 -4.25 20.20
N PRO A 199 -3.59 -5.50 19.70
CA PRO A 199 -2.83 -6.66 20.17
C PRO A 199 -1.33 -6.47 19.93
N LYS A 200 -0.52 -6.90 20.89
CA LYS A 200 0.95 -6.90 20.72
C LYS A 200 1.38 -7.82 19.57
N GLU A 201 0.67 -8.92 19.39
CA GLU A 201 0.88 -9.89 18.32
C GLU A 201 0.72 -9.26 16.93
N LEU A 202 -0.27 -8.39 16.76
CA LEU A 202 -0.44 -7.64 15.49
C LEU A 202 0.73 -6.67 15.26
N VAL A 203 1.16 -5.95 16.30
CA VAL A 203 2.33 -5.06 16.20
C VAL A 203 3.58 -5.84 15.79
N ASP A 204 3.84 -6.96 16.49
CA ASP A 204 5.02 -7.80 16.28
C ASP A 204 5.00 -8.48 14.89
N ALA A 205 3.81 -8.76 14.36
CA ALA A 205 3.66 -9.38 13.04
C ALA A 205 4.06 -8.44 11.89
N ILE A 206 3.80 -7.14 12.03
CA ILE A 206 3.92 -6.17 10.92
C ILE A 206 5.07 -5.18 11.07
N ALA A 207 5.79 -5.18 12.20
CA ALA A 207 6.79 -4.16 12.51
C ALA A 207 8.07 -4.76 13.09
N LEU A 208 9.15 -4.00 12.97
CA LEU A 208 10.45 -4.27 13.56
C LEU A 208 10.58 -3.44 14.84
N VAL A 209 10.33 -4.04 16.02
CA VAL A 209 10.26 -3.32 17.30
C VAL A 209 11.13 -3.95 18.37
N GLY A 210 11.88 -3.12 19.10
CA GLY A 210 12.66 -3.53 20.28
C GLY A 210 14.17 -3.41 20.11
N PRO A 211 14.97 -4.13 20.92
CA PRO A 211 16.43 -4.15 20.83
C PRO A 211 16.92 -4.84 19.55
N LYS A 212 18.19 -4.62 19.22
CA LYS A 212 18.84 -5.10 18.00
C LYS A 212 18.62 -6.60 17.77
N GLU A 213 18.81 -7.41 18.79
CA GLU A 213 18.69 -8.87 18.73
C GLU A 213 17.28 -9.29 18.29
N ARG A 214 16.25 -8.65 18.85
CA ARG A 214 14.85 -8.91 18.50
C ARG A 214 14.54 -8.48 17.07
N VAL A 215 15.04 -7.33 16.65
CA VAL A 215 14.86 -6.85 15.26
C VAL A 215 15.54 -7.81 14.28
N LYS A 216 16.75 -8.31 14.61
CA LYS A 216 17.46 -9.32 13.83
C LYS A 216 16.66 -10.62 13.69
N GLU A 217 16.13 -11.15 14.81
CA GLU A 217 15.26 -12.33 14.79
C GLU A 217 14.05 -12.13 13.89
N ARG A 218 13.40 -10.96 13.99
CA ARG A 218 12.22 -10.66 13.17
C ARG A 218 12.57 -10.51 11.68
N LEU A 219 13.74 -9.96 11.35
CA LEU A 219 14.23 -9.87 9.97
C LEU A 219 14.43 -11.23 9.32
N ALA A 220 14.68 -12.30 10.07
CA ALA A 220 14.81 -13.65 9.52
C ALA A 220 13.56 -14.08 8.74
N ALA A 221 12.36 -13.85 9.29
CA ALA A 221 11.10 -14.16 8.59
C ALA A 221 10.93 -13.37 7.28
N TRP A 222 11.35 -12.10 7.25
CA TRP A 222 11.36 -11.30 6.03
C TRP A 222 12.36 -11.82 4.99
N LYS A 223 13.55 -12.24 5.44
CA LYS A 223 14.57 -12.86 4.56
C LYS A 223 14.06 -14.16 3.94
N ASP A 224 13.37 -14.99 4.70
CA ASP A 224 12.82 -16.23 4.19
C ASP A 224 11.70 -15.96 3.16
N THR A 225 10.82 -15.01 3.44
CA THR A 225 9.79 -14.56 2.49
C THR A 225 10.39 -13.98 1.21
N ALA A 226 11.54 -13.27 1.31
CA ALA A 226 12.26 -12.75 0.15
C ALA A 226 12.92 -13.87 -0.68
N LYS A 227 13.50 -14.90 -0.04
CA LYS A 227 14.04 -16.08 -0.74
C LYS A 227 12.98 -16.83 -1.54
N GLU A 228 11.74 -16.78 -1.07
CA GLU A 228 10.60 -17.37 -1.77
C GLU A 228 10.08 -16.47 -2.93
N GLY A 229 10.71 -15.33 -3.19
CA GLY A 229 10.30 -14.38 -4.23
C GLY A 229 9.03 -13.58 -3.90
N LYS A 230 8.57 -13.60 -2.65
CA LYS A 230 7.33 -12.96 -2.21
C LYS A 230 7.50 -11.51 -1.75
N VAL A 231 8.74 -11.08 -1.50
CA VAL A 231 9.10 -9.71 -1.10
C VAL A 231 10.40 -9.34 -1.79
N SER A 232 10.44 -8.16 -2.40
CA SER A 232 11.60 -7.66 -3.14
C SER A 232 12.48 -6.74 -2.31
N SER A 233 11.87 -5.88 -1.49
CA SER A 233 12.56 -4.96 -0.58
C SER A 233 11.67 -4.58 0.59
N LEU A 234 12.21 -3.91 1.61
CA LEU A 234 11.44 -3.35 2.74
C LEU A 234 11.51 -1.83 2.72
N LEU A 235 10.36 -1.16 2.70
CA LEU A 235 10.24 0.27 2.88
C LEU A 235 10.13 0.59 4.37
N LEU A 236 11.25 0.90 5.01
CA LEU A 236 11.29 1.20 6.44
C LEU A 236 10.69 2.58 6.73
N THR A 237 9.84 2.66 7.75
CA THR A 237 9.17 3.90 8.18
C THR A 237 9.17 4.05 9.70
N GLY A 238 8.95 5.26 10.21
CA GLY A 238 8.89 5.54 11.65
C GLY A 238 10.23 6.00 12.22
N GLY A 239 10.73 5.34 13.25
CA GLY A 239 11.96 5.70 13.96
C GLY A 239 13.25 5.35 13.20
N THR A 240 13.36 5.75 11.96
CA THR A 240 14.48 5.45 11.05
C THR A 240 15.67 6.39 11.27
N THR A 241 16.44 6.16 12.34
CA THR A 241 17.74 6.84 12.51
C THR A 241 18.78 6.24 11.57
N PRO A 242 19.84 7.01 11.19
CA PRO A 242 20.94 6.47 10.37
C PRO A 242 21.55 5.19 10.95
N GLU A 243 21.64 5.09 12.28
CA GLU A 243 22.14 3.90 12.97
C GLU A 243 21.20 2.69 12.78
N ALA A 244 19.89 2.89 12.95
CA ALA A 244 18.90 1.83 12.77
C ALA A 244 18.84 1.34 11.32
N LEU A 245 18.90 2.26 10.34
CA LEU A 245 18.94 1.91 8.93
C LEU A 245 20.21 1.12 8.57
N ARG A 246 21.37 1.56 9.07
CA ARG A 246 22.64 0.86 8.86
C ARG A 246 22.58 -0.56 9.44
N PHE A 247 22.09 -0.69 10.68
CA PHE A 247 21.93 -2.00 11.30
C PHE A 247 21.04 -2.94 10.47
N VAL A 248 19.89 -2.47 10.01
CA VAL A 248 19.00 -3.31 9.18
C VAL A 248 19.69 -3.66 7.85
N ALA A 249 20.37 -2.70 7.22
CA ALA A 249 21.09 -2.97 5.97
C ALA A 249 22.19 -4.03 6.15
N GLU A 250 22.99 -3.96 7.21
CA GLU A 250 24.02 -4.94 7.55
C GLU A 250 23.46 -6.35 7.79
N GLU A 251 22.19 -6.44 8.25
CA GLU A 251 21.55 -7.72 8.48
C GLU A 251 20.89 -8.32 7.24
N VAL A 252 20.58 -7.54 6.20
CA VAL A 252 19.83 -8.03 5.02
C VAL A 252 20.62 -8.03 3.71
N LEU A 253 21.68 -7.24 3.61
CA LEU A 253 22.59 -7.17 2.46
C LEU A 253 23.80 -8.07 2.64
#